data_e601beffd91d334674314301f469edff
#
_entry.id   e601beffd91d334674314301f469edff
#
_cell.length_a   1.000
_cell.length_b   1.000
_cell.length_c   1.000
_cell.angle_alpha   90.00
_cell.angle_beta   90.00
_cell.angle_gamma   90.00
#
_symmetry.space_group_name_H-M   'P 1'
#
loop_
_entity.id
_entity.type
_entity.pdbx_description
1 polymer ?
#
loop_
_entity_poly.entity_id
_entity_poly.type
_entity_poly.pdbx_seq_one_letter_code
_entity_poly.pdbx_strand_id
1 'polypeptide(L)'
;GVGSAMSAHPGIDMMSFTGSTRAGILVAKSAADTVKRVAQELGGKSANIILENAPLEAAIKNGVLGMFGNTGQSSNAPSRMLVPESLYEQAVAIAGAVAERVKPGYPQDPETKMGPVVSDAQYNKIQGLIEKGIEEGAGLVCGGPGKPEGLETGYFVKPTIFRDVNNNMTIAREEIFGPVLVMIPYSDVDEAIEIANDSEYGLSGYVYGANTEEAMAVARRMRTGMVHLNGAANDIAAPFGGYKQSGNGREWGAHGIEDFLEVKAVMAA
;
A
#
# COMPACT_ATOMS: atom_id res chain seq x y z
N GLY A 1 -2.71 16.36 -21.65
CA GLY A 1 -4.13 16.10 -21.45
C GLY A 1 -4.76 17.09 -20.45
N VAL A 2 -6.05 16.89 -20.05
CA VAL A 2 -6.79 17.83 -19.21
C VAL A 2 -6.07 18.12 -17.88
N GLY A 3 -5.65 17.09 -17.15
CA GLY A 3 -4.95 17.28 -15.86
C GLY A 3 -3.68 18.14 -15.95
N SER A 4 -2.90 17.98 -17.03
CA SER A 4 -1.71 18.81 -17.28
C SER A 4 -2.09 20.27 -17.53
N ALA A 5 -3.17 20.52 -18.28
CA ALA A 5 -3.67 21.88 -18.52
C ALA A 5 -4.18 22.51 -17.22
N MET A 6 -4.89 21.77 -16.38
CA MET A 6 -5.36 22.24 -15.08
C MET A 6 -4.19 22.62 -14.15
N SER A 7 -3.15 21.79 -14.09
CA SER A 7 -1.98 22.03 -13.22
C SER A 7 -1.27 23.35 -13.55
N ALA A 8 -1.19 23.72 -14.83
CA ALA A 8 -0.55 24.94 -15.30
C ALA A 8 -1.49 26.16 -15.38
N HIS A 9 -2.81 25.96 -15.20
CA HIS A 9 -3.78 27.03 -15.49
C HIS A 9 -3.75 28.15 -14.45
N PRO A 10 -3.58 29.43 -14.83
CA PRO A 10 -3.45 30.54 -13.90
C PRO A 10 -4.74 30.86 -13.12
N GLY A 11 -5.90 30.43 -13.59
CA GLY A 11 -7.19 30.62 -12.91
C GLY A 11 -7.55 29.47 -11.96
N ILE A 12 -6.60 28.60 -11.62
CA ILE A 12 -6.76 27.56 -10.59
C ILE A 12 -5.83 27.88 -9.44
N ASP A 13 -6.36 28.03 -8.23
CA ASP A 13 -5.62 28.48 -7.04
C ASP A 13 -4.93 27.31 -6.30
N MET A 14 -5.46 26.11 -6.40
CA MET A 14 -4.93 24.91 -5.73
C MET A 14 -5.18 23.65 -6.59
N MET A 15 -4.29 22.67 -6.47
CA MET A 15 -4.47 21.33 -7.03
C MET A 15 -4.57 20.30 -5.90
N SER A 16 -5.52 19.37 -6.03
CA SER A 16 -5.54 18.12 -5.28
C SER A 16 -5.36 16.97 -6.25
N PHE A 17 -4.42 16.08 -5.96
CA PHE A 17 -4.02 15.01 -6.88
C PHE A 17 -3.82 13.69 -6.17
N THR A 18 -4.44 12.64 -6.68
CA THR A 18 -4.19 11.25 -6.28
C THR A 18 -3.63 10.46 -7.46
N GLY A 19 -2.53 9.76 -7.26
CA GLY A 19 -1.91 8.94 -8.30
C GLY A 19 -0.47 8.52 -7.98
N SER A 20 0.30 8.17 -9.01
CA SER A 20 1.69 7.75 -8.81
C SER A 20 2.59 8.92 -8.38
N THR A 21 3.64 8.62 -7.59
CA THR A 21 4.66 9.60 -7.20
C THR A 21 5.23 10.36 -8.40
N ARG A 22 5.52 9.67 -9.50
CA ARG A 22 6.00 10.29 -10.74
C ARG A 22 5.01 11.33 -11.28
N ALA A 23 3.74 11.03 -11.32
CA ALA A 23 2.72 11.96 -11.79
C ALA A 23 2.50 13.13 -10.81
N GLY A 24 2.54 12.87 -9.49
CA GLY A 24 2.47 13.91 -8.47
C GLY A 24 3.60 14.93 -8.57
N ILE A 25 4.83 14.47 -8.83
CA ILE A 25 5.98 15.35 -9.07
C ILE A 25 5.74 16.25 -10.30
N LEU A 26 5.19 15.71 -11.39
CA LEU A 26 4.88 16.49 -12.59
C LEU A 26 3.79 17.54 -12.33
N VAL A 27 2.75 17.18 -11.57
CA VAL A 27 1.69 18.12 -11.16
C VAL A 27 2.28 19.25 -10.32
N ALA A 28 3.09 18.95 -9.31
CA ALA A 28 3.71 19.96 -8.45
C ALA A 28 4.64 20.89 -9.23
N LYS A 29 5.48 20.35 -10.14
CA LYS A 29 6.35 21.17 -10.98
C LYS A 29 5.54 22.09 -11.90
N SER A 30 4.46 21.59 -12.51
CA SER A 30 3.61 22.39 -13.38
C SER A 30 2.81 23.47 -12.63
N ALA A 31 2.49 23.23 -11.36
CA ALA A 31 1.78 24.18 -10.49
C ALA A 31 2.68 25.30 -9.93
N ALA A 32 3.98 25.09 -9.91
CA ALA A 32 4.94 25.96 -9.24
C ALA A 32 4.99 27.39 -9.82
N ASP A 33 4.80 27.56 -11.13
CA ASP A 33 4.89 28.87 -11.80
C ASP A 33 3.86 29.90 -11.28
N THR A 34 2.76 29.45 -10.70
CA THR A 34 1.72 30.30 -10.10
C THR A 34 1.66 30.18 -8.58
N VAL A 35 2.66 29.53 -7.96
CA VAL A 35 2.80 29.35 -6.50
C VAL A 35 1.59 28.66 -5.85
N LYS A 36 0.77 27.96 -6.63
CA LYS A 36 -0.41 27.25 -6.09
C LYS A 36 -0.01 26.05 -5.24
N ARG A 37 -0.74 25.83 -4.16
CA ARG A 37 -0.57 24.63 -3.32
C ARG A 37 -0.99 23.37 -4.09
N VAL A 38 -0.35 22.27 -3.76
CA VAL A 38 -0.69 20.96 -4.30
C VAL A 38 -0.80 19.96 -3.16
N ALA A 39 -2.00 19.56 -2.80
CA ALA A 39 -2.24 18.42 -1.93
C ALA A 39 -2.07 17.12 -2.74
N GLN A 40 -1.35 16.15 -2.19
CA GLN A 40 -0.94 14.95 -2.92
C GLN A 40 -1.15 13.70 -2.09
N GLU A 41 -1.92 12.75 -2.66
CA GLU A 41 -2.05 11.39 -2.18
C GLU A 41 -1.40 10.45 -3.21
N LEU A 42 -0.24 9.92 -2.88
CA LEU A 42 0.62 9.20 -3.82
C LEU A 42 0.76 7.73 -3.44
N GLY A 43 1.81 7.08 -3.92
CA GLY A 43 2.03 5.67 -3.73
C GLY A 43 2.33 5.24 -2.30
N GLY A 44 2.34 3.95 -2.07
CA GLY A 44 2.67 3.34 -0.78
C GLY A 44 3.33 1.98 -0.91
N LYS A 45 4.06 1.60 0.14
CA LYS A 45 4.63 0.27 0.34
C LYS A 45 4.45 -0.13 1.80
N SER A 46 3.19 -0.17 2.21
CA SER A 46 2.79 -0.27 3.62
C SER A 46 3.24 -1.57 4.25
N ALA A 47 3.83 -1.46 5.44
CA ALA A 47 4.22 -2.61 6.25
C ALA A 47 3.04 -3.08 7.12
N ASN A 48 2.89 -4.40 7.23
CA ASN A 48 2.00 -5.08 8.16
C ASN A 48 2.85 -5.88 9.12
N ILE A 49 3.04 -5.38 10.34
CA ILE A 49 3.86 -6.02 11.37
C ILE A 49 2.98 -6.95 12.19
N ILE A 50 3.33 -8.24 12.19
CA ILE A 50 2.71 -9.26 13.03
C ILE A 50 3.62 -9.45 14.25
N LEU A 51 3.14 -9.12 15.45
CA LEU A 51 3.91 -9.31 16.68
C LEU A 51 3.83 -10.77 17.17
N GLU A 52 4.77 -11.18 18.00
CA GLU A 52 4.92 -12.55 18.52
C GLU A 52 3.64 -13.10 19.15
N ASN A 53 2.93 -12.25 19.92
CA ASN A 53 1.73 -12.62 20.64
C ASN A 53 0.42 -12.32 19.89
N ALA A 54 0.49 -11.95 18.62
CA ALA A 54 -0.70 -11.69 17.82
C ALA A 54 -1.52 -12.97 17.56
N PRO A 55 -2.83 -12.86 17.32
CA PRO A 55 -3.65 -13.99 16.86
C PRO A 55 -3.25 -14.35 15.43
N LEU A 56 -2.20 -15.16 15.27
CA LEU A 56 -1.46 -15.38 14.02
C LEU A 56 -2.36 -15.70 12.82
N GLU A 57 -3.26 -16.68 12.95
CA GLU A 57 -4.12 -17.09 11.84
C GLU A 57 -5.00 -15.95 11.33
N ALA A 58 -5.62 -15.21 12.26
CA ALA A 58 -6.47 -14.07 11.90
C ALA A 58 -5.66 -12.91 11.30
N ALA A 59 -4.49 -12.62 11.88
CA ALA A 59 -3.60 -11.54 11.42
C ALA A 59 -3.08 -11.80 10.00
N ILE A 60 -2.59 -13.03 9.73
CA ILE A 60 -2.11 -13.41 8.40
C ILE A 60 -3.26 -13.41 7.38
N LYS A 61 -4.40 -14.02 7.71
CA LYS A 61 -5.58 -14.04 6.85
C LYS A 61 -6.02 -12.63 6.46
N ASN A 62 -6.15 -11.73 7.43
CA ASN A 62 -6.58 -10.36 7.19
C ASN A 62 -5.55 -9.59 6.34
N GLY A 63 -4.25 -9.79 6.59
CA GLY A 63 -3.18 -9.18 5.82
C GLY A 63 -3.18 -9.63 4.36
N VAL A 64 -3.34 -10.93 4.09
CA VAL A 64 -3.43 -11.48 2.73
C VAL A 64 -4.68 -10.96 2.00
N LEU A 65 -5.84 -11.02 2.64
CA LEU A 65 -7.09 -10.53 2.04
C LEU A 65 -7.07 -9.02 1.84
N GLY A 66 -6.47 -8.26 2.77
CA GLY A 66 -6.27 -6.82 2.64
C GLY A 66 -5.36 -6.47 1.45
N MET A 67 -4.29 -7.25 1.23
CA MET A 67 -3.41 -7.06 0.08
C MET A 67 -4.09 -7.37 -1.25
N PHE A 68 -4.92 -8.40 -1.31
CA PHE A 68 -5.59 -8.81 -2.55
C PHE A 68 -6.90 -8.06 -2.81
N GLY A 69 -7.39 -7.30 -1.83
CA GLY A 69 -8.52 -6.39 -2.01
C GLY A 69 -8.26 -5.42 -3.18
N ASN A 70 -9.29 -5.12 -3.97
CA ASN A 70 -9.18 -4.30 -5.18
C ASN A 70 -8.04 -4.75 -6.13
N THR A 71 -7.74 -6.05 -6.14
CA THR A 71 -6.64 -6.63 -6.93
C THR A 71 -5.26 -6.02 -6.61
N GLY A 72 -5.05 -5.60 -5.36
CA GLY A 72 -3.82 -4.93 -4.90
C GLY A 72 -3.62 -3.52 -5.44
N GLN A 73 -4.63 -2.93 -6.10
CA GLN A 73 -4.56 -1.59 -6.68
C GLN A 73 -5.05 -0.53 -5.68
N SER A 74 -4.43 -0.52 -4.51
CA SER A 74 -4.69 0.45 -3.44
C SER A 74 -3.37 0.91 -2.86
N SER A 75 -3.17 2.22 -2.81
CA SER A 75 -1.91 2.82 -2.34
C SER A 75 -1.59 2.50 -0.87
N ASN A 76 -2.62 2.25 -0.07
CA ASN A 76 -2.50 1.84 1.34
C ASN A 76 -2.46 0.33 1.56
N ALA A 77 -2.46 -0.50 0.52
CA ALA A 77 -2.45 -1.97 0.66
C ALA A 77 -1.25 -2.47 1.49
N PRO A 78 -1.44 -3.45 2.42
CA PRO A 78 -0.39 -4.01 3.28
C PRO A 78 0.56 -4.93 2.51
N SER A 79 1.36 -4.37 1.62
CA SER A 79 2.14 -5.10 0.62
C SER A 79 3.42 -5.75 1.14
N ARG A 80 3.93 -5.33 2.32
CA ARG A 80 5.04 -5.97 3.03
C ARG A 80 4.55 -6.54 4.36
N MET A 81 4.49 -7.85 4.49
CA MET A 81 4.13 -8.52 5.75
C MET A 81 5.39 -8.92 6.49
N LEU A 82 5.61 -8.32 7.65
CA LEU A 82 6.75 -8.57 8.52
C LEU A 82 6.33 -9.55 9.62
N VAL A 83 7.05 -10.67 9.74
CA VAL A 83 6.68 -11.78 10.63
C VAL A 83 7.88 -12.19 11.47
N PRO A 84 7.71 -12.44 12.80
CA PRO A 84 8.80 -12.96 13.62
C PRO A 84 9.38 -14.26 13.04
N GLU A 85 10.70 -14.43 13.08
CA GLU A 85 11.36 -15.66 12.61
C GLU A 85 10.79 -16.93 13.24
N SER A 86 10.42 -16.87 14.53
CA SER A 86 9.82 -17.98 15.27
C SER A 86 8.48 -18.47 14.72
N LEU A 87 7.72 -17.59 14.06
CA LEU A 87 6.38 -17.86 13.51
C LEU A 87 6.39 -17.92 11.98
N TYR A 88 7.53 -17.69 11.34
CA TYR A 88 7.61 -17.40 9.91
C TYR A 88 7.10 -18.55 9.03
N GLU A 89 7.54 -19.78 9.25
CA GLU A 89 7.12 -20.93 8.46
C GLU A 89 5.61 -21.19 8.60
N GLN A 90 5.08 -21.03 9.81
CA GLN A 90 3.63 -21.18 10.03
C GLN A 90 2.85 -20.08 9.32
N ALA A 91 3.33 -18.83 9.37
CA ALA A 91 2.71 -17.70 8.69
C ALA A 91 2.69 -17.87 7.18
N VAL A 92 3.80 -18.35 6.58
CA VAL A 92 3.90 -18.65 5.14
C VAL A 92 2.88 -19.72 4.73
N ALA A 93 2.76 -20.79 5.52
CA ALA A 93 1.78 -21.85 5.24
C ALA A 93 0.34 -21.32 5.30
N ILE A 94 -0.01 -20.51 6.30
CA ILE A 94 -1.33 -19.87 6.42
C ILE A 94 -1.58 -18.94 5.23
N ALA A 95 -0.60 -18.11 4.88
CA ALA A 95 -0.73 -17.16 3.77
C ALA A 95 -0.99 -17.86 2.44
N GLY A 96 -0.27 -18.93 2.14
CA GLY A 96 -0.48 -19.77 0.95
C GLY A 96 -1.89 -20.35 0.91
N ALA A 97 -2.33 -20.96 2.01
CA ALA A 97 -3.67 -21.56 2.10
C ALA A 97 -4.81 -20.53 1.96
N VAL A 98 -4.60 -19.29 2.41
CA VAL A 98 -5.56 -18.20 2.21
C VAL A 98 -5.57 -17.75 0.75
N ALA A 99 -4.40 -17.59 0.13
CA ALA A 99 -4.27 -17.16 -1.25
C ALA A 99 -4.93 -18.13 -2.24
N GLU A 100 -4.83 -19.44 -2.02
CA GLU A 100 -5.49 -20.47 -2.84
C GLU A 100 -7.01 -20.32 -2.91
N ARG A 101 -7.62 -19.67 -1.89
CA ARG A 101 -9.07 -19.43 -1.84
C ARG A 101 -9.48 -18.13 -2.52
N VAL A 102 -8.53 -17.29 -2.91
CA VAL A 102 -8.80 -16.05 -3.63
C VAL A 102 -8.94 -16.36 -5.11
N LYS A 103 -10.19 -16.50 -5.56
CA LYS A 103 -10.51 -16.85 -6.96
C LYS A 103 -10.48 -15.62 -7.85
N PRO A 104 -9.52 -15.51 -8.79
CA PRO A 104 -9.61 -14.54 -9.87
C PRO A 104 -10.75 -14.85 -10.82
N GLY A 105 -11.40 -13.82 -11.38
CA GLY A 105 -12.50 -14.04 -12.31
C GLY A 105 -13.12 -12.76 -12.83
N TYR A 106 -14.13 -12.93 -13.67
CA TYR A 106 -14.90 -11.81 -14.20
C TYR A 106 -15.77 -11.18 -13.09
N PRO A 107 -15.88 -9.82 -13.06
CA PRO A 107 -16.64 -9.13 -12.01
C PRO A 107 -18.13 -9.49 -11.93
N GLN A 108 -18.71 -10.03 -13.00
CA GLN A 108 -20.11 -10.45 -13.05
C GLN A 108 -20.36 -11.82 -12.37
N ASP A 109 -19.30 -12.61 -12.17
CA ASP A 109 -19.41 -13.90 -11.47
C ASP A 109 -19.41 -13.64 -9.96
N PRO A 110 -20.48 -14.03 -9.21
CA PRO A 110 -20.58 -13.84 -7.77
C PRO A 110 -19.51 -14.60 -6.97
N GLU A 111 -18.90 -15.64 -7.55
CA GLU A 111 -17.82 -16.39 -6.94
C GLU A 111 -16.45 -15.69 -7.06
N THR A 112 -16.33 -14.70 -7.93
CA THR A 112 -15.10 -13.94 -8.10
C THR A 112 -14.75 -13.17 -6.82
N LYS A 113 -13.51 -13.33 -6.37
CA LYS A 113 -12.94 -12.58 -5.23
C LYS A 113 -11.94 -11.52 -5.65
N MET A 114 -11.42 -11.63 -6.87
CA MET A 114 -10.41 -10.71 -7.40
C MET A 114 -10.61 -10.53 -8.91
N GLY A 115 -10.83 -9.30 -9.35
CA GLY A 115 -11.01 -8.94 -10.75
C GLY A 115 -9.69 -8.74 -11.51
N PRO A 116 -9.75 -8.21 -12.75
CA PRO A 116 -8.55 -7.83 -13.51
C PRO A 116 -7.93 -6.52 -12.98
N VAL A 117 -6.68 -6.27 -13.34
CA VAL A 117 -6.08 -4.94 -13.16
C VAL A 117 -6.54 -3.98 -14.27
N VAL A 118 -6.30 -2.68 -14.06
CA VAL A 118 -6.93 -1.58 -14.82
C VAL A 118 -6.53 -1.53 -16.29
N SER A 119 -5.33 -2.01 -16.66
CA SER A 119 -4.81 -1.85 -18.03
C SER A 119 -3.70 -2.83 -18.37
N ASP A 120 -3.40 -2.94 -19.68
CA ASP A 120 -2.25 -3.70 -20.19
C ASP A 120 -0.92 -3.19 -19.62
N ALA A 121 -0.73 -1.88 -19.58
CA ALA A 121 0.49 -1.28 -19.01
C ALA A 121 0.69 -1.67 -17.54
N GLN A 122 -0.39 -1.70 -16.75
CA GLN A 122 -0.31 -2.13 -15.35
C GLN A 122 -0.07 -3.64 -15.23
N TYR A 123 -0.71 -4.45 -16.07
CA TYR A 123 -0.47 -5.88 -16.12
C TYR A 123 1.02 -6.17 -16.41
N ASN A 124 1.58 -5.57 -17.44
CA ASN A 124 2.97 -5.78 -17.85
C ASN A 124 3.95 -5.31 -16.76
N LYS A 125 3.68 -4.16 -16.11
CA LYS A 125 4.48 -3.71 -14.95
C LYS A 125 4.49 -4.75 -13.83
N ILE A 126 3.32 -5.29 -13.46
CA ILE A 126 3.20 -6.30 -12.40
C ILE A 126 3.97 -7.57 -12.79
N GLN A 127 3.81 -8.05 -14.02
CA GLN A 127 4.52 -9.25 -14.49
C GLN A 127 6.04 -9.05 -14.42
N GLY A 128 6.56 -7.93 -14.91
CA GLY A 128 7.99 -7.64 -14.82
C GLY A 128 8.52 -7.56 -13.39
N LEU A 129 7.72 -7.05 -12.43
CA LEU A 129 8.12 -7.03 -11.02
C LEU A 129 8.04 -8.41 -10.37
N ILE A 130 7.08 -9.26 -10.75
CA ILE A 130 7.04 -10.66 -10.31
C ILE A 130 8.27 -11.42 -10.81
N GLU A 131 8.63 -11.28 -12.08
CA GLU A 131 9.82 -11.87 -12.67
C GLU A 131 11.09 -11.35 -11.97
N LYS A 132 11.15 -10.04 -11.69
CA LYS A 132 12.26 -9.42 -10.95
C LYS A 132 12.43 -9.98 -9.55
N GLY A 133 11.34 -10.22 -8.82
CA GLY A 133 11.40 -10.87 -7.50
C GLY A 133 12.00 -12.27 -7.55
N ILE A 134 11.62 -13.06 -8.56
CA ILE A 134 12.20 -14.41 -8.79
C ILE A 134 13.68 -14.30 -9.14
N GLU A 135 14.05 -13.38 -10.03
CA GLU A 135 15.44 -13.15 -10.44
C GLU A 135 16.32 -12.73 -9.24
N GLU A 136 15.80 -11.93 -8.32
CA GLU A 136 16.50 -11.51 -7.11
C GLU A 136 16.55 -12.58 -6.02
N GLY A 137 15.93 -13.75 -6.25
CA GLY A 137 16.00 -14.91 -5.37
C GLY A 137 14.90 -15.01 -4.32
N ALA A 138 13.83 -14.22 -4.40
CA ALA A 138 12.68 -14.38 -3.53
C ALA A 138 11.97 -15.72 -3.79
N GLY A 139 11.57 -16.42 -2.74
CA GLY A 139 10.86 -17.68 -2.81
C GLY A 139 9.39 -17.47 -3.19
N LEU A 140 8.90 -18.13 -4.24
CA LEU A 140 7.50 -18.07 -4.63
C LEU A 140 6.67 -19.05 -3.80
N VAL A 141 5.67 -18.55 -3.05
CA VAL A 141 4.74 -19.38 -2.28
C VAL A 141 3.57 -19.81 -3.16
N CYS A 142 3.00 -18.87 -3.92
CA CYS A 142 1.90 -19.12 -4.87
C CYS A 142 1.86 -18.05 -5.95
N GLY A 143 1.05 -18.27 -6.99
CA GLY A 143 0.86 -17.33 -8.08
C GLY A 143 2.01 -17.36 -9.09
N GLY A 144 2.75 -16.26 -9.20
CA GLY A 144 3.86 -16.11 -10.14
C GLY A 144 3.46 -15.57 -11.51
N PRO A 145 4.36 -15.63 -12.51
CA PRO A 145 4.14 -15.04 -13.83
C PRO A 145 2.97 -15.63 -14.60
N GLY A 146 2.47 -14.88 -15.56
CA GLY A 146 1.41 -15.29 -16.46
C GLY A 146 0.01 -15.08 -15.89
N LYS A 147 -0.99 -15.45 -16.67
CA LYS A 147 -2.41 -15.30 -16.32
C LYS A 147 -2.92 -16.54 -15.57
N PRO A 148 -4.00 -16.41 -14.80
CA PRO A 148 -4.73 -17.55 -14.26
C PRO A 148 -5.29 -18.42 -15.39
N GLU A 149 -5.37 -19.74 -15.17
CA GLU A 149 -5.97 -20.68 -16.12
C GLU A 149 -7.44 -20.32 -16.40
N GLY A 150 -7.84 -20.36 -17.66
CA GLY A 150 -9.18 -20.00 -18.13
C GLY A 150 -9.46 -18.48 -18.20
N LEU A 151 -8.47 -17.64 -17.92
CA LEU A 151 -8.59 -16.19 -17.96
C LEU A 151 -7.56 -15.55 -18.92
N GLU A 152 -7.42 -16.12 -20.11
CA GLU A 152 -6.44 -15.69 -21.13
C GLU A 152 -6.77 -14.32 -21.71
N THR A 153 -8.06 -13.94 -21.71
CA THR A 153 -8.53 -12.64 -22.19
C THR A 153 -8.72 -11.67 -21.02
N GLY A 154 -8.17 -10.47 -21.14
CA GLY A 154 -8.18 -9.44 -20.10
C GLY A 154 -6.88 -9.39 -19.29
N TYR A 155 -6.82 -8.53 -18.29
CA TYR A 155 -5.61 -8.19 -17.54
C TYR A 155 -5.60 -8.89 -16.16
N PHE A 156 -5.83 -10.20 -16.14
CA PHE A 156 -5.88 -10.99 -14.91
C PHE A 156 -4.49 -11.37 -14.44
N VAL A 157 -4.22 -11.15 -13.15
CA VAL A 157 -2.97 -11.50 -12.46
C VAL A 157 -3.28 -12.57 -11.42
N LYS A 158 -2.39 -13.53 -11.24
CA LYS A 158 -2.50 -14.52 -10.18
C LYS A 158 -2.28 -13.87 -8.80
N PRO A 159 -3.06 -14.20 -7.76
CA PRO A 159 -2.69 -13.86 -6.38
C PRO A 159 -1.29 -14.39 -6.11
N THR A 160 -0.35 -13.52 -5.84
CA THR A 160 1.08 -13.87 -5.76
C THR A 160 1.64 -13.54 -4.40
N ILE A 161 2.31 -14.50 -3.75
CA ILE A 161 3.00 -14.31 -2.48
C ILE A 161 4.44 -14.74 -2.63
N PHE A 162 5.35 -13.85 -2.24
CA PHE A 162 6.77 -14.14 -2.09
C PHE A 162 7.16 -14.30 -0.63
N ARG A 163 8.02 -15.28 -0.34
CA ARG A 163 8.68 -15.50 0.93
C ARG A 163 10.19 -15.21 0.85
N ASP A 164 10.83 -15.16 2.00
CA ASP A 164 12.26 -14.94 2.14
C ASP A 164 12.74 -13.68 1.42
N VAL A 165 11.88 -12.65 1.46
CA VAL A 165 12.18 -11.37 0.83
C VAL A 165 13.05 -10.54 1.77
N ASN A 166 14.12 -9.97 1.20
CA ASN A 166 14.94 -8.96 1.85
C ASN A 166 14.37 -7.56 1.50
N ASN A 167 14.36 -6.64 2.46
CA ASN A 167 13.82 -5.29 2.26
C ASN A 167 14.53 -4.48 1.16
N ASN A 168 15.73 -4.89 0.73
CA ASN A 168 16.46 -4.27 -0.38
C ASN A 168 16.06 -4.79 -1.76
N MET A 169 15.30 -5.89 -1.85
CA MET A 169 14.81 -6.41 -3.12
C MET A 169 13.83 -5.42 -3.77
N THR A 170 13.83 -5.36 -5.08
CA THR A 170 12.96 -4.45 -5.87
C THR A 170 11.49 -4.60 -5.48
N ILE A 171 11.01 -5.84 -5.31
CA ILE A 171 9.62 -6.13 -4.92
C ILE A 171 9.24 -5.68 -3.51
N ALA A 172 10.22 -5.42 -2.63
CA ALA A 172 10.00 -4.84 -1.31
C ALA A 172 10.07 -3.30 -1.31
N ARG A 173 10.75 -2.71 -2.29
CA ARG A 173 10.97 -1.25 -2.39
C ARG A 173 9.94 -0.56 -3.27
N GLU A 174 9.64 -1.12 -4.44
CA GLU A 174 8.74 -0.51 -5.41
C GLU A 174 7.26 -0.82 -5.15
N GLU A 175 6.41 0.16 -5.37
CA GLU A 175 4.96 -0.02 -5.40
C GLU A 175 4.56 -0.82 -6.65
N ILE A 176 4.16 -2.08 -6.46
CA ILE A 176 3.75 -2.97 -7.55
C ILE A 176 2.37 -2.57 -8.09
N PHE A 177 1.45 -2.18 -7.18
CA PHE A 177 0.07 -1.83 -7.47
C PHE A 177 -0.69 -2.97 -8.18
N GLY A 178 -0.57 -4.15 -7.61
CA GLY A 178 -1.15 -5.42 -8.08
C GLY A 178 -1.18 -6.44 -6.95
N PRO A 179 -1.79 -7.61 -7.15
CA PRO A 179 -2.02 -8.61 -6.11
C PRO A 179 -0.75 -9.39 -5.77
N VAL A 180 0.25 -8.70 -5.23
CA VAL A 180 1.57 -9.26 -4.89
C VAL A 180 1.93 -8.87 -3.45
N LEU A 181 1.98 -9.87 -2.58
CA LEU A 181 2.42 -9.75 -1.19
C LEU A 181 3.86 -10.24 -1.05
N VAL A 182 4.67 -9.50 -0.30
CA VAL A 182 6.01 -9.96 0.10
C VAL A 182 6.06 -10.20 1.60
N MET A 183 6.64 -11.34 2.02
CA MET A 183 6.80 -11.74 3.41
C MET A 183 8.28 -11.61 3.79
N ILE A 184 8.55 -10.88 4.86
CA ILE A 184 9.88 -10.54 5.36
C ILE A 184 10.00 -11.06 6.80
N PRO A 185 10.93 -11.96 7.11
CA PRO A 185 11.20 -12.34 8.49
C PRO A 185 11.91 -11.21 9.25
N TYR A 186 11.71 -11.14 10.56
CA TYR A 186 12.44 -10.24 11.45
C TYR A 186 12.79 -10.94 12.77
N SER A 187 13.88 -10.54 13.41
CA SER A 187 14.41 -11.14 14.64
C SER A 187 13.78 -10.55 15.91
N ASP A 188 13.56 -9.23 15.92
CA ASP A 188 12.95 -8.53 17.05
C ASP A 188 12.12 -7.32 16.58
N VAL A 189 11.35 -6.74 17.53
CA VAL A 189 10.41 -5.65 17.22
C VAL A 189 11.13 -4.38 16.73
N ASP A 190 12.34 -4.13 17.19
CA ASP A 190 13.11 -2.95 16.77
C ASP A 190 13.50 -3.08 15.30
N GLU A 191 13.99 -4.25 14.88
CA GLU A 191 14.24 -4.56 13.48
C GLU A 191 12.98 -4.46 12.62
N ALA A 192 11.84 -4.97 13.10
CA ALA A 192 10.57 -4.86 12.38
C ALA A 192 10.20 -3.40 12.11
N ILE A 193 10.40 -2.52 13.10
CA ILE A 193 10.15 -1.08 12.97
C ILE A 193 11.15 -0.42 12.01
N GLU A 194 12.42 -0.79 12.07
CA GLU A 194 13.44 -0.31 11.13
C GLU A 194 13.09 -0.69 9.69
N ILE A 195 12.77 -1.96 9.43
CA ILE A 195 12.33 -2.44 8.10
C ILE A 195 11.06 -1.71 7.65
N ALA A 196 10.07 -1.54 8.53
CA ALA A 196 8.84 -0.85 8.21
C ALA A 196 9.10 0.59 7.76
N ASN A 197 10.00 1.29 8.45
CA ASN A 197 10.34 2.69 8.21
C ASN A 197 11.34 2.88 7.07
N ASP A 198 12.14 1.86 6.74
CA ASP A 198 13.09 1.88 5.62
C ASP A 198 12.36 1.67 4.28
N SER A 199 11.71 2.72 3.86
CA SER A 199 11.00 2.85 2.58
C SER A 199 10.96 4.32 2.20
N GLU A 200 10.90 4.62 0.91
CA GLU A 200 10.67 5.97 0.41
C GLU A 200 9.24 6.45 0.67
N TYR A 201 8.34 5.53 0.95
CA TYR A 201 6.92 5.75 1.24
C TYR A 201 6.62 5.82 2.74
N GLY A 202 5.43 6.29 3.07
CA GLY A 202 4.92 6.34 4.42
C GLY A 202 3.42 6.65 4.47
N LEU A 203 2.60 5.92 3.68
CA LEU A 203 1.15 6.13 3.65
C LEU A 203 0.47 5.45 4.83
N SER A 204 0.44 4.13 4.84
CA SER A 204 -0.18 3.34 5.91
C SER A 204 0.79 2.38 6.56
N GLY A 205 0.42 1.95 7.76
CA GLY A 205 1.01 0.84 8.50
C GLY A 205 -0.09 0.01 9.14
N TYR A 206 0.23 -1.23 9.43
CA TYR A 206 -0.65 -2.18 10.09
C TYR A 206 0.13 -2.89 11.17
N VAL A 207 -0.46 -3.05 12.34
CA VAL A 207 0.18 -3.76 13.46
C VAL A 207 -0.83 -4.71 14.10
N TYR A 208 -0.46 -5.97 14.20
CA TYR A 208 -1.21 -6.98 14.96
C TYR A 208 -0.43 -7.36 16.21
N GLY A 209 -1.02 -7.20 17.37
CA GLY A 209 -0.50 -7.60 18.66
C GLY A 209 -1.56 -8.34 19.48
N ALA A 210 -1.19 -8.82 20.66
CA ALA A 210 -2.11 -9.48 21.58
C ALA A 210 -3.27 -8.56 22.01
N ASN A 211 -3.00 -7.26 22.09
CA ASN A 211 -3.94 -6.22 22.49
C ASN A 211 -3.58 -4.87 21.85
N THR A 212 -4.45 -3.89 22.03
CA THR A 212 -4.29 -2.55 21.45
C THR A 212 -3.08 -1.79 22.03
N GLU A 213 -2.73 -2.00 23.29
CA GLU A 213 -1.62 -1.30 23.95
C GLU A 213 -0.27 -1.72 23.35
N GLU A 214 -0.06 -3.03 23.16
CA GLU A 214 1.13 -3.58 22.51
C GLU A 214 1.27 -3.07 21.07
N ALA A 215 0.19 -3.17 20.28
CA ALA A 215 0.17 -2.68 18.91
C ALA A 215 0.41 -1.16 18.81
N MET A 216 -0.16 -0.38 19.75
CA MET A 216 0.01 1.07 19.82
C MET A 216 1.47 1.48 20.12
N ALA A 217 2.18 0.73 20.95
CA ALA A 217 3.58 1.00 21.25
C ALA A 217 4.46 0.95 19.97
N VAL A 218 4.18 -0.01 19.10
CA VAL A 218 4.84 -0.12 17.79
C VAL A 218 4.37 0.98 16.83
N ALA A 219 3.06 1.20 16.75
CA ALA A 219 2.45 2.19 15.84
C ALA A 219 3.02 3.60 16.03
N ARG A 220 3.27 4.01 17.27
CA ARG A 220 3.86 5.33 17.60
C ARG A 220 5.27 5.54 17.03
N ARG A 221 5.95 4.46 16.68
CA ARG A 221 7.31 4.49 16.13
C ARG A 221 7.31 4.36 14.60
N MET A 222 6.17 4.05 13.97
CA MET A 222 6.04 3.97 12.52
C MET A 222 5.95 5.37 11.89
N ARG A 223 6.69 5.58 10.82
CA ARG A 223 6.72 6.84 10.08
C ARG A 223 5.75 6.82 8.90
N THR A 224 4.47 6.72 9.23
CA THR A 224 3.36 6.69 8.28
C THR A 224 2.26 7.65 8.71
N GLY A 225 1.43 8.08 7.77
CA GLY A 225 0.32 8.98 8.07
C GLY A 225 -0.85 8.29 8.76
N MET A 226 -0.97 6.97 8.60
CA MET A 226 -2.01 6.15 9.22
C MET A 226 -1.42 4.85 9.75
N VAL A 227 -1.97 4.34 10.86
CA VAL A 227 -1.67 2.98 11.35
C VAL A 227 -2.96 2.30 11.81
N HIS A 228 -3.19 1.10 11.30
CA HIS A 228 -4.33 0.26 11.64
C HIS A 228 -3.91 -0.80 12.66
N LEU A 229 -4.57 -0.85 13.80
CA LEU A 229 -4.27 -1.79 14.86
C LEU A 229 -5.26 -2.96 14.85
N ASN A 230 -4.76 -4.19 14.92
CA ASN A 230 -5.57 -5.41 15.07
C ASN A 230 -6.74 -5.51 14.08
N GLY A 231 -6.51 -5.12 12.83
CA GLY A 231 -7.51 -5.21 11.77
C GLY A 231 -8.54 -4.07 11.74
N ALA A 232 -8.27 -2.96 12.43
CA ALA A 232 -9.14 -1.77 12.35
C ALA A 232 -9.33 -1.32 10.90
N ALA A 233 -10.57 -1.05 10.53
CA ALA A 233 -10.92 -0.50 9.22
C ALA A 233 -10.54 0.99 9.10
N ASN A 234 -10.63 1.53 7.88
CA ASN A 234 -10.54 2.97 7.69
C ASN A 234 -11.71 3.67 8.42
N ASP A 235 -11.37 4.79 9.07
CA ASP A 235 -12.37 5.69 9.66
C ASP A 235 -12.33 7.00 8.88
N ILE A 236 -13.45 7.34 8.23
CA ILE A 236 -13.57 8.59 7.44
C ILE A 236 -13.56 9.86 8.31
N ALA A 237 -13.71 9.75 9.62
CA ALA A 237 -13.51 10.84 10.55
C ALA A 237 -12.04 11.09 10.91
N ALA A 238 -11.17 10.12 10.63
CA ALA A 238 -9.72 10.25 10.80
C ALA A 238 -9.06 10.81 9.53
N PRO A 239 -7.96 11.57 9.65
CA PRO A 239 -7.26 12.10 8.49
C PRO A 239 -6.59 10.98 7.69
N PHE A 240 -6.75 11.01 6.37
CA PHE A 240 -6.07 10.14 5.42
C PHE A 240 -4.92 10.88 4.75
N GLY A 241 -3.76 10.26 4.64
CA GLY A 241 -2.60 10.82 3.94
C GLY A 241 -1.28 10.28 4.47
N GLY A 242 -0.21 10.57 3.75
CA GLY A 242 1.09 9.96 3.95
C GLY A 242 2.21 10.88 4.38
N TYR A 243 3.34 10.24 4.68
CA TYR A 243 4.65 10.86 4.90
C TYR A 243 5.54 10.60 3.68
N LYS A 244 6.66 11.30 3.59
CA LYS A 244 7.71 11.07 2.58
C LYS A 244 7.15 11.14 1.15
N GLN A 245 7.50 10.17 0.28
CA GLN A 245 7.03 10.17 -1.11
C GLN A 245 5.59 9.65 -1.30
N SER A 246 4.89 9.32 -0.22
CA SER A 246 3.45 9.07 -0.27
C SER A 246 2.62 10.35 -0.37
N GLY A 247 3.25 11.50 -0.33
CA GLY A 247 2.61 12.78 -0.60
C GLY A 247 2.60 13.73 0.59
N ASN A 248 1.76 14.75 0.47
CA ASN A 248 1.57 15.80 1.46
C ASN A 248 0.09 16.21 1.51
N GLY A 249 -0.28 16.94 2.56
CA GLY A 249 -1.69 17.22 2.82
C GLY A 249 -2.41 16.04 3.50
N ARG A 250 -3.69 16.24 3.75
CA ARG A 250 -4.58 15.21 4.29
C ARG A 250 -5.93 15.29 3.61
N GLU A 251 -6.56 14.12 3.49
CA GLU A 251 -7.98 13.98 3.12
C GLU A 251 -8.74 13.51 4.36
N TRP A 252 -10.05 13.59 4.34
CA TRP A 252 -11.01 13.14 5.36
C TRP A 252 -10.90 13.88 6.70
N GLY A 253 -11.92 13.68 7.52
CA GLY A 253 -12.00 14.27 8.84
C GLY A 253 -11.93 15.82 8.84
N ALA A 254 -11.63 16.38 9.99
CA ALA A 254 -11.49 17.83 10.14
C ALA A 254 -10.25 18.38 9.40
N HIS A 255 -9.16 17.60 9.38
CA HIS A 255 -7.92 18.02 8.73
C HIS A 255 -8.00 18.01 7.19
N GLY A 256 -8.90 17.23 6.60
CA GLY A 256 -9.02 17.15 5.14
C GLY A 256 -9.48 18.44 4.47
N ILE A 257 -10.18 19.32 5.19
CA ILE A 257 -10.62 20.62 4.64
C ILE A 257 -9.56 21.73 4.82
N GLU A 258 -8.62 21.57 5.75
CA GLU A 258 -7.64 22.62 6.09
C GLU A 258 -6.78 23.01 4.89
N ASP A 259 -6.43 22.08 4.02
CA ASP A 259 -5.65 22.33 2.80
C ASP A 259 -6.38 23.25 1.81
N PHE A 260 -7.72 23.32 1.86
CA PHE A 260 -8.57 24.10 0.97
C PHE A 260 -8.95 25.46 1.56
N LEU A 261 -8.45 25.80 2.76
CA LEU A 261 -8.74 27.04 3.44
C LEU A 261 -7.53 27.98 3.44
N GLU A 262 -7.80 29.27 3.32
CA GLU A 262 -6.81 30.33 3.50
C GLU A 262 -7.01 31.04 4.85
N VAL A 263 -5.92 31.15 5.62
CA VAL A 263 -5.92 31.83 6.91
C VAL A 263 -5.63 33.33 6.69
N LYS A 264 -6.53 34.21 7.16
CA LYS A 264 -6.36 35.66 7.10
C LYS A 264 -6.29 36.24 8.49
N ALA A 265 -5.26 37.02 8.78
CA ALA A 265 -5.21 37.88 9.96
C ALA A 265 -5.84 39.23 9.64
N VAL A 266 -6.69 39.70 10.55
CA VAL A 266 -7.27 41.06 10.49
C VAL A 266 -6.91 41.77 11.78
N MET A 267 -6.15 42.87 11.66
CA MET A 267 -5.77 43.72 12.78
C MET A 267 -6.66 44.98 12.79
N ALA A 268 -7.12 45.36 13.97
CA ALA A 268 -7.83 46.62 14.19
C ALA A 268 -7.08 47.48 15.24
N ALA A 269 -7.12 48.81 15.10
CA ALA A 269 -6.56 49.74 16.06
C ALA A 269 -7.51 50.03 17.22
#